data_711e9d322699cb05b002c64d853bea2d
#
_entry.id   711e9d322699cb05b002c64d853bea2d
#
_cell.length_a   1.000
_cell.length_b   1.000
_cell.length_c   1.000
_cell.angle_alpha   90.00
_cell.angle_beta   90.00
_cell.angle_gamma   90.00
#
_symmetry.space_group_name_H-M   'P 1'
#
loop_
_entity.id
_entity.type
_entity.pdbx_description
1 polymer ?
#
loop_
_entity_poly.entity_id
_entity_poly.type
_entity_poly.pdbx_seq_one_letter_code
_entity_poly.pdbx_strand_id
1 'polypeptide(L)'
;NPLEQEGTYPLPEAQLDRFLLQVNVDYPDIASERRILLETTGAEEATASPVLSAARLMEIQTLIRKMPVSESVLEAILALVRAARPGEGHADTDRDVAWGPGPRAGQSLMLTARARALYQGRLAPSVDDVRALAGPVLQHRMALTFAARAEGKTVTDVIAAIAQRDFN
;
A
#
# COMPACT_ATOMS: atom_id res chain seq x y z
N ASN A 1 7.80 -0.76 15.43
CA ASN A 1 7.59 -1.79 16.45
C ASN A 1 6.48 -1.31 17.40
N PRO A 2 5.30 -1.95 17.48
CA PRO A 2 4.21 -1.51 18.35
C PRO A 2 4.56 -1.56 19.86
N LEU A 3 5.58 -2.30 20.25
CA LEU A 3 6.04 -2.39 21.64
C LEU A 3 6.93 -1.20 22.06
N GLU A 4 7.44 -0.42 21.13
CA GLU A 4 8.32 0.74 21.39
C GLU A 4 7.55 2.08 21.44
N GLN A 5 6.23 2.05 21.55
CA GLN A 5 5.40 3.28 21.57
C GLN A 5 5.41 4.02 22.91
N GLU A 6 6.01 3.49 23.96
CA GLU A 6 6.21 4.24 25.21
C GLU A 6 7.24 5.37 24.95
N GLY A 7 6.73 6.60 24.88
CA GLY A 7 7.54 7.80 24.66
C GLY A 7 7.61 8.33 23.23
N THR A 8 6.95 7.68 22.26
CA THR A 8 6.85 8.20 20.88
C THR A 8 5.42 8.69 20.59
N TYR A 9 5.29 9.87 20.01
CA TYR A 9 4.01 10.34 19.49
C TYR A 9 3.74 9.66 18.14
N PRO A 10 2.49 9.22 17.87
CA PRO A 10 2.12 8.74 16.54
C PRO A 10 2.38 9.83 15.51
N LEU A 11 2.86 9.43 14.32
CA LEU A 11 3.07 10.37 13.23
C LEU A 11 1.75 11.06 12.87
N PRO A 12 1.73 12.39 12.69
CA PRO A 12 0.57 13.09 12.19
C PRO A 12 0.13 12.56 10.81
N GLU A 13 -1.17 12.55 10.54
CA GLU A 13 -1.77 12.07 9.29
C GLU A 13 -1.14 12.71 8.04
N ALA A 14 -0.84 14.02 8.10
CA ALA A 14 -0.17 14.75 7.02
C ALA A 14 1.27 14.26 6.75
N GLN A 15 1.91 13.62 7.71
CA GLN A 15 3.22 12.97 7.52
C GLN A 15 3.04 11.55 6.97
N LEU A 16 2.04 10.82 7.46
CA LEU A 16 1.71 9.48 6.93
C LEU A 16 1.37 9.53 5.44
N ASP A 17 0.63 10.53 4.97
CA ASP A 17 0.30 10.72 3.55
C ASP A 17 1.54 10.85 2.64
N ARG A 18 2.71 11.20 3.19
CA ARG A 18 3.96 11.33 2.40
C ARG A 18 4.67 10.00 2.14
N PHE A 19 4.36 8.94 2.87
CA PHE A 19 4.92 7.62 2.61
C PHE A 19 4.29 7.01 1.35
N LEU A 20 5.08 6.32 0.55
CA LEU A 20 4.64 5.74 -0.72
C LEU A 20 3.56 4.67 -0.49
N LEU A 21 3.82 3.75 0.43
CA LEU A 21 2.93 2.67 0.83
C LEU A 21 3.23 2.23 2.26
N GLN A 22 2.30 1.51 2.86
CA GLN A 22 2.45 0.84 4.16
C GLN A 22 2.49 -0.65 3.95
N VAL A 23 3.49 -1.30 4.54
CA VAL A 23 3.63 -2.76 4.57
C VAL A 23 3.37 -3.23 5.99
N ASN A 24 2.40 -4.11 6.16
CA ASN A 24 2.16 -4.78 7.43
C ASN A 24 3.07 -6.00 7.52
N VAL A 25 3.81 -6.11 8.62
CA VAL A 25 4.69 -7.25 8.89
C VAL A 25 4.14 -7.93 10.14
N ASP A 26 3.53 -9.08 9.95
CA ASP A 26 2.98 -9.90 11.01
C ASP A 26 4.06 -10.81 11.61
N TYR A 27 3.71 -11.49 12.72
CA TYR A 27 4.58 -12.51 13.26
C TYR A 27 4.81 -13.63 12.24
N PRO A 28 6.04 -14.20 12.19
CA PRO A 28 6.31 -15.33 11.32
C PRO A 28 5.50 -16.55 11.72
N ASP A 29 5.26 -17.45 10.79
CA ASP A 29 4.70 -18.75 11.09
C ASP A 29 5.69 -19.64 11.89
N ILE A 30 5.17 -20.71 12.47
CA ILE A 30 5.95 -21.62 13.32
C ILE A 30 7.19 -22.22 12.62
N ALA A 31 7.10 -22.47 11.30
CA ALA A 31 8.20 -23.02 10.53
C ALA A 31 9.31 -21.96 10.31
N SER A 32 8.90 -20.72 10.04
CA SER A 32 9.79 -19.57 9.93
C SER A 32 10.44 -19.21 11.27
N GLU A 33 9.68 -19.23 12.38
CA GLU A 33 10.24 -19.02 13.72
C GLU A 33 11.30 -20.08 14.05
N ARG A 34 11.02 -21.36 13.74
CA ARG A 34 11.99 -22.44 13.93
C ARG A 34 13.28 -22.20 13.15
N ARG A 35 13.16 -21.77 11.89
CA ARG A 35 14.33 -21.43 11.05
C ARG A 35 15.11 -20.26 11.65
N ILE A 36 14.43 -19.21 12.07
CA ILE A 36 15.05 -18.05 12.73
C ILE A 36 15.89 -18.52 13.92
N LEU A 37 15.32 -19.34 14.82
CA LEU A 37 16.03 -19.85 15.98
C LEU A 37 17.30 -20.62 15.60
N LEU A 38 17.23 -21.51 14.61
CA LEU A 38 18.38 -22.31 14.18
C LEU A 38 19.44 -21.50 13.45
N GLU A 39 19.04 -20.54 12.59
CA GLU A 39 19.94 -19.77 11.75
C GLU A 39 20.60 -18.58 12.48
N THR A 40 19.92 -18.01 13.50
CA THR A 40 20.42 -16.81 14.19
C THR A 40 21.11 -17.07 15.53
N THR A 41 21.00 -18.28 16.09
CA THR A 41 21.64 -18.68 17.35
C THR A 41 22.78 -19.68 17.14
N GLY A 42 23.11 -20.02 15.91
CA GLY A 42 24.22 -20.88 15.55
C GLY A 42 25.58 -20.14 15.64
N ALA A 43 26.66 -20.92 15.50
CA ALA A 43 28.02 -20.35 15.50
C ALA A 43 28.41 -19.59 14.23
N GLU A 44 27.64 -19.75 13.15
CA GLU A 44 27.87 -19.08 11.86
C GLU A 44 26.85 -17.96 11.65
N GLU A 45 27.31 -16.73 11.50
CA GLU A 45 26.47 -15.62 11.08
C GLU A 45 26.35 -15.58 9.55
N ALA A 46 25.11 -15.67 9.06
CA ALA A 46 24.82 -15.48 7.64
C ALA A 46 25.00 -14.01 7.26
N THR A 47 26.01 -13.71 6.46
CA THR A 47 26.23 -12.36 5.92
C THR A 47 25.51 -12.16 4.60
N ALA A 48 24.71 -11.10 4.50
CA ALA A 48 24.06 -10.72 3.25
C ALA A 48 25.07 -10.13 2.26
N SER A 49 25.03 -10.57 1.01
CA SER A 49 25.79 -9.96 -0.07
C SER A 49 24.92 -9.00 -0.89
N PRO A 50 25.48 -7.88 -1.39
CA PRO A 50 24.75 -6.96 -2.23
C PRO A 50 24.37 -7.61 -3.57
N VAL A 51 23.08 -7.62 -3.92
CA VAL A 51 22.58 -8.17 -5.20
C VAL A 51 22.32 -7.11 -6.26
N LEU A 52 22.25 -5.83 -5.86
CA LEU A 52 22.05 -4.69 -6.76
C LEU A 52 22.99 -3.54 -6.35
N SER A 53 23.58 -2.88 -7.36
CA SER A 53 24.30 -1.62 -7.12
C SER A 53 23.31 -0.44 -7.00
N ALA A 54 23.74 0.64 -6.32
CA ALA A 54 22.96 1.87 -6.25
C ALA A 54 22.67 2.45 -7.64
N ALA A 55 23.64 2.40 -8.58
CA ALA A 55 23.45 2.83 -9.96
C ALA A 55 22.33 2.04 -10.65
N ARG A 56 22.34 0.70 -10.52
CA ARG A 56 21.31 -0.14 -11.11
C ARG A 56 19.91 0.13 -10.53
N LEU A 57 19.83 0.40 -9.22
CA LEU A 57 18.58 0.79 -8.58
C LEU A 57 18.02 2.10 -9.16
N MET A 58 18.88 3.10 -9.37
CA MET A 58 18.49 4.39 -9.97
C MET A 58 18.03 4.23 -11.42
N GLU A 59 18.67 3.37 -12.20
CA GLU A 59 18.21 3.02 -13.56
C GLU A 59 16.80 2.41 -13.55
N ILE A 60 16.55 1.45 -12.65
CA ILE A 60 15.23 0.82 -12.50
C ILE A 60 14.17 1.87 -12.12
N GLN A 61 14.45 2.74 -11.17
CA GLN A 61 13.52 3.82 -10.79
C GLN A 61 13.22 4.77 -11.97
N THR A 62 14.22 5.06 -12.78
CA THR A 62 14.04 5.87 -13.99
C THR A 62 13.19 5.15 -15.04
N LEU A 63 13.42 3.85 -15.22
CA LEU A 63 12.63 3.02 -16.14
C LEU A 63 11.16 2.96 -15.71
N ILE A 64 10.87 2.74 -14.43
CA ILE A 64 9.50 2.73 -13.87
C ILE A 64 8.76 4.02 -14.25
N ARG A 65 9.40 5.17 -14.12
CA ARG A 65 8.79 6.47 -14.45
C ARG A 65 8.49 6.65 -15.95
N LYS A 66 9.24 5.96 -16.81
CA LYS A 66 9.08 6.00 -18.28
C LYS A 66 8.07 5.00 -18.81
N MET A 67 7.62 4.05 -18.00
CA MET A 67 6.65 3.03 -18.45
C MET A 67 5.34 3.69 -18.88
N PRO A 68 4.78 3.28 -20.04
CA PRO A 68 3.50 3.78 -20.53
C PRO A 68 2.36 3.34 -19.60
N VAL A 69 1.29 4.12 -19.59
CA VAL A 69 0.06 3.83 -18.84
C VAL A 69 -1.11 4.02 -19.78
N SER A 70 -2.03 3.06 -19.79
CA SER A 70 -3.28 3.17 -20.56
C SER A 70 -4.26 4.10 -19.85
N GLU A 71 -5.19 4.66 -20.61
CA GLU A 71 -6.29 5.48 -20.08
C GLU A 71 -7.12 4.70 -19.06
N SER A 72 -7.39 3.42 -19.32
CA SER A 72 -8.13 2.57 -18.39
C SER A 72 -7.48 2.44 -17.01
N VAL A 73 -6.15 2.41 -16.93
CA VAL A 73 -5.42 2.40 -15.65
C VAL A 73 -5.49 3.76 -14.96
N LEU A 74 -5.39 4.85 -15.72
CA LEU A 74 -5.53 6.21 -15.18
C LEU A 74 -6.91 6.40 -14.57
N GLU A 75 -7.97 6.06 -15.31
CA GLU A 75 -9.35 6.16 -14.85
C GLU A 75 -9.62 5.26 -13.64
N ALA A 76 -9.08 4.03 -13.62
CA ALA A 76 -9.20 3.15 -12.47
C ALA A 76 -8.54 3.74 -11.20
N ILE A 77 -7.38 4.38 -11.33
CA ILE A 77 -6.73 5.07 -10.20
C ILE A 77 -7.60 6.23 -9.71
N LEU A 78 -8.11 7.06 -10.61
CA LEU A 78 -8.97 8.20 -10.27
C LEU A 78 -10.26 7.73 -9.60
N ALA A 79 -10.93 6.73 -10.16
CA ALA A 79 -12.15 6.17 -9.62
C ALA A 79 -11.93 5.58 -8.23
N LEU A 80 -10.87 4.78 -8.04
CA LEU A 80 -10.52 4.18 -6.75
C LEU A 80 -10.27 5.25 -5.67
N VAL A 81 -9.45 6.26 -5.98
CA VAL A 81 -9.11 7.32 -5.03
C VAL A 81 -10.33 8.15 -4.66
N ARG A 82 -11.18 8.48 -5.63
CA ARG A 82 -12.41 9.25 -5.41
C ARG A 82 -13.44 8.44 -4.62
N ALA A 83 -13.63 7.16 -4.97
CA ALA A 83 -14.54 6.27 -4.25
C ALA A 83 -14.16 6.06 -2.77
N ALA A 84 -12.89 6.32 -2.40
CA ALA A 84 -12.41 6.27 -1.02
C ALA A 84 -12.59 7.60 -0.25
N ARG A 85 -13.14 8.65 -0.88
CA ARG A 85 -13.38 9.96 -0.25
C ARG A 85 -14.83 10.10 0.14
N PRO A 86 -15.15 10.52 1.37
CA PRO A 86 -16.51 10.92 1.71
C PRO A 86 -16.93 12.15 0.89
N GLY A 87 -18.22 12.20 0.52
CA GLY A 87 -18.79 13.30 -0.28
C GLY A 87 -18.68 13.13 -1.79
N GLU A 88 -18.11 12.03 -2.30
CA GLU A 88 -17.98 11.75 -3.73
C GLU A 88 -19.09 10.84 -4.27
N GLY A 89 -20.23 10.74 -3.55
CA GLY A 89 -21.44 10.06 -4.02
C GLY A 89 -21.52 8.56 -3.74
N HIS A 90 -20.68 8.05 -2.84
CA HIS A 90 -20.67 6.65 -2.43
C HIS A 90 -21.21 6.50 -0.99
N ALA A 91 -22.49 6.14 -0.84
CA ALA A 91 -23.18 6.10 0.47
C ALA A 91 -22.45 5.28 1.54
N ASP A 92 -21.84 4.14 1.18
CA ASP A 92 -21.08 3.33 2.13
C ASP A 92 -19.80 4.04 2.59
N THR A 93 -19.11 4.69 1.66
CA THR A 93 -17.91 5.49 1.97
C THR A 93 -18.29 6.71 2.84
N ASP A 94 -19.38 7.39 2.53
CA ASP A 94 -19.88 8.54 3.29
C ASP A 94 -20.25 8.16 4.73
N ARG A 95 -20.78 6.95 4.92
CA ARG A 95 -21.11 6.42 6.25
C ARG A 95 -19.88 5.98 7.03
N ASP A 96 -18.96 5.27 6.38
CA ASP A 96 -17.92 4.50 7.05
C ASP A 96 -16.57 5.25 7.16
N VAL A 97 -16.29 6.20 6.25
CA VAL A 97 -15.01 6.91 6.16
C VAL A 97 -15.12 8.32 6.75
N ALA A 98 -14.31 8.61 7.77
CA ALA A 98 -14.24 9.94 8.37
C ALA A 98 -13.41 10.91 7.54
N TRP A 99 -12.30 10.45 7.00
CA TRP A 99 -11.48 11.17 6.02
C TRP A 99 -10.81 10.18 5.06
N GLY A 100 -10.60 10.61 3.83
CA GLY A 100 -10.11 9.79 2.73
C GLY A 100 -8.83 10.32 2.08
N PRO A 101 -8.30 9.59 1.08
CA PRO A 101 -6.99 9.86 0.49
C PRO A 101 -6.95 11.16 -0.32
N GLY A 102 -5.83 11.90 -0.22
CA GLY A 102 -5.52 13.06 -1.04
C GLY A 102 -4.94 12.66 -2.44
N PRO A 103 -4.55 13.66 -3.26
CA PRO A 103 -3.97 13.42 -4.59
C PRO A 103 -2.70 12.56 -4.58
N ARG A 104 -1.95 12.55 -3.47
CA ARG A 104 -0.74 11.71 -3.32
C ARG A 104 -1.03 10.23 -3.40
N ALA A 105 -2.21 9.79 -3.02
CA ALA A 105 -2.63 8.39 -3.17
C ALA A 105 -2.62 7.97 -4.64
N GLY A 106 -3.18 8.80 -5.54
CA GLY A 106 -3.14 8.55 -6.98
C GLY A 106 -1.71 8.51 -7.54
N GLN A 107 -0.84 9.44 -7.10
CA GLN A 107 0.57 9.42 -7.47
C GLN A 107 1.29 8.15 -7.00
N SER A 108 1.01 7.71 -5.77
CA SER A 108 1.57 6.48 -5.22
C SER A 108 1.07 5.25 -5.96
N LEU A 109 -0.24 5.14 -6.25
CA LEU A 109 -0.81 4.05 -7.05
C LEU A 109 -0.17 3.99 -8.43
N MET A 110 -0.02 5.13 -9.11
CA MET A 110 0.61 5.20 -10.42
C MET A 110 2.04 4.67 -10.42
N LEU A 111 2.85 5.07 -9.44
CA LEU A 111 4.25 4.64 -9.35
C LEU A 111 4.36 3.16 -8.96
N THR A 112 3.57 2.72 -7.98
CA THR A 112 3.63 1.34 -7.49
C THR A 112 3.03 0.35 -8.47
N ALA A 113 1.98 0.71 -9.23
CA ALA A 113 1.43 -0.12 -10.29
C ALA A 113 2.45 -0.36 -11.42
N ARG A 114 3.17 0.70 -11.85
CA ARG A 114 4.28 0.56 -12.81
C ARG A 114 5.39 -0.34 -12.27
N ALA A 115 5.79 -0.14 -11.01
CA ALA A 115 6.82 -0.94 -10.36
C ALA A 115 6.42 -2.42 -10.28
N ARG A 116 5.15 -2.71 -9.91
CA ARG A 116 4.61 -4.07 -9.87
C ARG A 116 4.58 -4.73 -11.24
N ALA A 117 4.14 -4.01 -12.26
CA ALA A 117 4.16 -4.50 -13.64
C ALA A 117 5.58 -4.86 -14.10
N LEU A 118 6.55 -3.96 -13.88
CA LEU A 118 7.96 -4.20 -14.22
C LEU A 118 8.52 -5.41 -13.47
N TYR A 119 8.25 -5.53 -12.16
CA TYR A 119 8.68 -6.66 -11.34
C TYR A 119 8.14 -7.99 -11.87
N GLN A 120 6.93 -8.00 -12.45
CA GLN A 120 6.31 -9.15 -13.09
C GLN A 120 6.70 -9.33 -14.56
N GLY A 121 7.68 -8.58 -15.07
CA GLY A 121 8.15 -8.67 -16.45
C GLY A 121 7.21 -8.05 -17.50
N ARG A 122 6.23 -7.22 -17.08
CA ARG A 122 5.31 -6.54 -17.98
C ARG A 122 5.78 -5.11 -18.29
N LEU A 123 5.49 -4.65 -19.50
CA LEU A 123 5.92 -3.32 -19.97
C LEU A 123 4.92 -2.19 -19.64
N ALA A 124 3.73 -2.53 -19.14
CA ALA A 124 2.71 -1.57 -18.73
C ALA A 124 1.89 -2.13 -17.56
N PRO A 125 1.39 -1.29 -16.64
CA PRO A 125 0.49 -1.70 -15.58
C PRO A 125 -0.91 -2.03 -16.12
N SER A 126 -1.67 -2.79 -15.33
CA SER A 126 -3.08 -3.12 -15.56
C SER A 126 -3.96 -2.61 -14.42
N VAL A 127 -5.27 -2.64 -14.61
CA VAL A 127 -6.25 -2.33 -13.55
C VAL A 127 -6.09 -3.27 -12.35
N ASP A 128 -5.69 -4.52 -12.58
CA ASP A 128 -5.44 -5.48 -11.48
C ASP A 128 -4.24 -5.08 -10.62
N ASP A 129 -3.25 -4.38 -11.19
CA ASP A 129 -2.15 -3.82 -10.38
C ASP A 129 -2.67 -2.72 -9.46
N VAL A 130 -3.59 -1.89 -9.93
CA VAL A 130 -4.23 -0.83 -9.12
C VAL A 130 -5.00 -1.46 -7.96
N ARG A 131 -5.83 -2.47 -8.24
CA ARG A 131 -6.60 -3.21 -7.21
C ARG A 131 -5.70 -3.87 -6.18
N ALA A 132 -4.65 -4.55 -6.62
CA ALA A 132 -3.70 -5.23 -5.73
C ALA A 132 -2.94 -4.27 -4.80
N LEU A 133 -2.77 -3.01 -5.20
CA LEU A 133 -2.04 -2.00 -4.45
C LEU A 133 -2.96 -1.06 -3.65
N ALA A 134 -4.27 -1.20 -3.77
CA ALA A 134 -5.24 -0.38 -3.05
C ALA A 134 -4.99 -0.41 -1.53
N GLY A 135 -4.90 -1.60 -0.92
CA GLY A 135 -4.63 -1.77 0.51
C GLY A 135 -3.33 -1.06 0.94
N PRO A 136 -2.16 -1.49 0.45
CA PRO A 136 -0.88 -0.90 0.82
C PRO A 136 -0.78 0.61 0.64
N VAL A 137 -1.45 1.18 -0.37
CA VAL A 137 -1.37 2.62 -0.66
C VAL A 137 -2.39 3.42 0.13
N LEU A 138 -3.60 2.90 0.40
CA LEU A 138 -4.68 3.67 1.00
C LEU A 138 -4.79 3.51 2.52
N GLN A 139 -4.37 2.38 3.11
CA GLN A 139 -4.65 2.08 4.53
C GLN A 139 -4.11 3.12 5.52
N HIS A 140 -3.01 3.80 5.23
CA HIS A 140 -2.44 4.87 6.04
C HIS A 140 -2.91 6.28 5.63
N ARG A 141 -3.84 6.36 4.69
CA ARG A 141 -4.41 7.58 4.12
C ARG A 141 -5.91 7.68 4.32
N MET A 142 -6.47 6.85 5.20
CA MET A 142 -7.90 6.82 5.50
C MET A 142 -8.12 6.59 6.98
N ALA A 143 -9.20 7.13 7.51
CA ALA A 143 -9.71 6.75 8.82
C ALA A 143 -11.21 6.49 8.78
N LEU A 144 -11.65 5.52 9.57
CA LEU A 144 -13.06 5.18 9.70
C LEU A 144 -13.75 6.09 10.71
N THR A 145 -15.06 6.27 10.51
CA THR A 145 -15.94 6.90 11.49
C THR A 145 -15.98 6.07 12.77
N PHE A 146 -16.37 6.72 13.87
CA PHE A 146 -16.55 6.01 15.15
C PHE A 146 -17.60 4.89 15.01
N ALA A 147 -18.71 5.14 14.30
CA ALA A 147 -19.76 4.16 14.07
C ALA A 147 -19.26 2.92 13.34
N ALA A 148 -18.50 3.09 12.23
CA ALA A 148 -17.93 1.97 11.49
C ALA A 148 -16.98 1.12 12.33
N ARG A 149 -16.15 1.78 13.16
CA ARG A 149 -15.27 1.07 14.12
C ARG A 149 -16.05 0.33 15.20
N ALA A 150 -17.13 0.90 15.71
CA ALA A 150 -18.00 0.25 16.69
C ALA A 150 -18.72 -0.99 16.11
N GLU A 151 -18.99 -1.00 14.79
CA GLU A 151 -19.48 -2.15 14.04
C GLU A 151 -18.41 -3.22 13.75
N GLY A 152 -17.16 -2.99 14.18
CA GLY A 152 -16.04 -3.92 13.97
C GLY A 152 -15.42 -3.88 12.58
N LYS A 153 -15.75 -2.87 11.75
CA LYS A 153 -15.12 -2.70 10.43
C LYS A 153 -13.67 -2.26 10.57
N THR A 154 -12.83 -2.76 9.68
CA THR A 154 -11.45 -2.31 9.54
C THR A 154 -11.26 -1.43 8.30
N VAL A 155 -10.22 -0.61 8.28
CA VAL A 155 -9.85 0.17 7.09
C VAL A 155 -9.60 -0.75 5.89
N THR A 156 -9.00 -1.90 6.13
CA THR A 156 -8.71 -2.91 5.09
C THR A 156 -9.99 -3.47 4.46
N ASP A 157 -11.03 -3.74 5.27
CA ASP A 157 -12.31 -4.23 4.76
C ASP A 157 -12.98 -3.19 3.84
N VAL A 158 -12.97 -1.93 4.26
CA VAL A 158 -13.54 -0.83 3.47
C VAL A 158 -12.77 -0.65 2.16
N ILE A 159 -11.44 -0.67 2.19
CA ILE A 159 -10.63 -0.59 0.98
C ILE A 159 -10.88 -1.77 0.06
N ALA A 160 -10.97 -3.00 0.59
CA ALA A 160 -11.25 -4.19 -0.21
C ALA A 160 -12.62 -4.08 -0.93
N ALA A 161 -13.65 -3.61 -0.22
CA ALA A 161 -14.96 -3.38 -0.81
C ALA A 161 -14.95 -2.32 -1.92
N ILE A 162 -14.20 -1.23 -1.73
CA ILE A 162 -14.03 -0.18 -2.75
C ILE A 162 -13.27 -0.72 -3.97
N ALA A 163 -12.19 -1.47 -3.77
CA ALA A 163 -11.34 -2.00 -4.84
C ALA A 163 -12.04 -3.06 -5.71
N GLN A 164 -13.11 -3.68 -5.21
CA GLN A 164 -13.92 -4.64 -5.97
C GLN A 164 -15.00 -3.98 -6.84
N ARG A 165 -15.23 -2.68 -6.71
CA ARG A 165 -16.18 -1.96 -7.56
C ARG A 165 -15.69 -1.95 -9.01
N ASP A 166 -16.65 -1.93 -9.95
CA ASP A 166 -16.32 -1.71 -11.35
C ASP A 166 -15.90 -0.26 -11.56
N PHE A 167 -14.70 -0.08 -12.04
CA PHE A 167 -14.13 1.22 -12.44
C PHE A 167 -14.36 1.41 -13.94
N ASN A 168 -15.64 1.47 -14.36
CA ASN A 168 -16.05 1.80 -15.73
C ASN A 168 -16.39 3.29 -15.86
#